data_252ce709abf77a3c68f3b2cf4c1eccf4
#
_entry.id   252ce709abf77a3c68f3b2cf4c1eccf4
#
_cell.length_a   1.000
_cell.length_b   1.000
_cell.length_c   1.000
_cell.angle_alpha   90.00
_cell.angle_beta   90.00
_cell.angle_gamma   90.00
#
_symmetry.space_group_name_H-M   'P 1'
#
loop_
_entity.id
_entity.type
_entity.pdbx_description
1 polymer ?
#
loop_
_entity_poly.entity_id
_entity_poly.type
_entity_poly.pdbx_seq_one_letter_code
_entity_poly.pdbx_strand_id
1 'polypeptide(L)'
;MFDFANQVIVITGAAGNLGAAVARAFQSTGAKLALADRAEGRLQQLFPDLIDSPACFFADSVDITDAASVEAMAGETIRRFGRIDALINTAGGYRAGTPLHETPLETWDFMLNLNARSVFIASHAIIHYLLRQQSGKIVNVASRAALVGDANAAAYSASKSAVVRLTESMSAELKDHGINVNCVLPGIINTPSNRQAMPDADHSRWVEPEALADVILFLASDAARAIHGAALPVYGRS
;
A
#
# COMPACT_ATOMS: atom_id res chain seq x y z
N MET A 1 16.35 4.81 14.46
CA MET A 1 15.23 3.85 14.28
C MET A 1 13.96 4.65 14.48
N PHE A 2 12.96 4.54 13.60
CA PHE A 2 11.68 5.24 13.76
C PHE A 2 10.90 4.60 14.90
N ASP A 3 10.17 5.42 15.68
CA ASP A 3 9.32 4.97 16.79
C ASP A 3 7.85 5.17 16.38
N PHE A 4 7.10 4.08 16.36
CA PHE A 4 5.65 4.09 16.10
C PHE A 4 4.87 3.53 17.31
N ALA A 5 5.49 3.52 18.49
CA ALA A 5 4.82 3.06 19.70
C ALA A 5 3.48 3.77 19.89
N ASN A 6 2.41 2.99 20.12
CA ASN A 6 1.02 3.45 20.26
C ASN A 6 0.37 4.04 18.99
N GLN A 7 1.05 4.10 17.84
CA GLN A 7 0.44 4.48 16.58
C GLN A 7 -0.27 3.27 15.95
N VAL A 8 -1.40 3.51 15.31
CA VAL A 8 -2.23 2.49 14.65
C VAL A 8 -2.05 2.58 13.15
N ILE A 9 -1.52 1.52 12.56
CA ILE A 9 -1.18 1.46 11.15
C ILE A 9 -2.12 0.47 10.44
N VAL A 10 -2.88 0.95 9.49
CA VAL A 10 -3.70 0.12 8.59
C VAL A 10 -2.88 -0.24 7.37
N ILE A 11 -2.77 -1.52 7.04
CA ILE A 11 -2.03 -2.02 5.88
C ILE A 11 -2.97 -2.87 5.02
N THR A 12 -3.26 -2.44 3.80
CA THR A 12 -4.05 -3.20 2.83
C THR A 12 -3.16 -4.16 2.04
N GLY A 13 -3.64 -5.36 1.72
CA GLY A 13 -2.84 -6.37 1.04
C GLY A 13 -1.69 -6.93 1.90
N ALA A 14 -1.91 -6.99 3.21
CA ALA A 14 -0.89 -7.35 4.20
C ALA A 14 -0.37 -8.79 4.07
N ALA A 15 -1.11 -9.69 3.41
CA ALA A 15 -0.64 -11.04 3.10
C ALA A 15 0.16 -11.14 1.79
N GLY A 16 0.35 -10.05 1.05
CA GLY A 16 1.25 -9.96 -0.10
C GLY A 16 2.72 -9.85 0.31
N ASN A 17 3.64 -10.11 -0.63
CA ASN A 17 5.09 -10.08 -0.32
C ASN A 17 5.54 -8.73 0.26
N LEU A 18 5.15 -7.61 -0.35
CA LEU A 18 5.47 -6.29 0.16
C LEU A 18 4.69 -5.96 1.44
N GLY A 19 3.38 -6.25 1.46
CA GLY A 19 2.54 -5.99 2.63
C GLY A 19 3.05 -6.69 3.88
N ALA A 20 3.51 -7.93 3.75
CA ALA A 20 4.10 -8.69 4.84
C ALA A 20 5.42 -8.08 5.35
N ALA A 21 6.31 -7.65 4.45
CA ALA A 21 7.55 -6.97 4.83
C ALA A 21 7.25 -5.64 5.54
N VAL A 22 6.29 -4.86 5.03
CA VAL A 22 5.84 -3.61 5.67
C VAL A 22 5.24 -3.87 7.04
N ALA A 23 4.37 -4.88 7.19
CA ALA A 23 3.78 -5.24 8.48
C ALA A 23 4.86 -5.62 9.51
N ARG A 24 5.86 -6.44 9.14
CA ARG A 24 6.98 -6.79 10.00
C ARG A 24 7.84 -5.59 10.38
N ALA A 25 8.09 -4.69 9.43
CA ALA A 25 8.84 -3.48 9.70
C ALA A 25 8.12 -2.59 10.72
N PHE A 26 6.81 -2.34 10.59
CA PHE A 26 6.04 -1.59 11.60
C PHE A 26 5.93 -2.33 12.93
N GLN A 27 5.75 -3.66 12.93
CA GLN A 27 5.74 -4.47 14.14
C GLN A 27 7.01 -4.25 14.97
N SER A 28 8.18 -4.23 14.33
CA SER A 28 9.47 -4.05 15.00
C SER A 28 9.63 -2.67 15.68
N THR A 29 8.79 -1.70 15.34
CA THR A 29 8.78 -0.35 15.91
C THR A 29 7.75 -0.14 17.02
N GLY A 30 7.04 -1.20 17.41
CA GLY A 30 6.03 -1.13 18.48
C GLY A 30 4.66 -0.58 18.02
N ALA A 31 4.41 -0.48 16.72
CA ALA A 31 3.14 -0.06 16.18
C ALA A 31 2.01 -1.06 16.50
N LYS A 32 0.79 -0.56 16.63
CA LYS A 32 -0.43 -1.37 16.55
C LYS A 32 -0.82 -1.54 15.09
N LEU A 33 -1.22 -2.75 14.70
CA LEU A 33 -1.43 -3.11 13.31
C LEU A 33 -2.88 -3.51 13.06
N ALA A 34 -3.50 -2.95 12.03
CA ALA A 34 -4.70 -3.47 11.39
C ALA A 34 -4.30 -4.00 10.00
N LEU A 35 -4.16 -5.32 9.90
CA LEU A 35 -3.69 -6.00 8.70
C LEU A 35 -4.89 -6.49 7.90
N ALA A 36 -5.11 -5.93 6.71
CA ALA A 36 -6.23 -6.29 5.85
C ALA A 36 -5.79 -7.09 4.63
N ASP A 37 -6.46 -8.21 4.41
CA ASP A 37 -6.27 -9.04 3.21
C ASP A 37 -7.58 -9.71 2.80
N ARG A 38 -7.65 -10.11 1.52
CA ARG A 38 -8.81 -10.80 0.96
C ARG A 38 -8.86 -12.29 1.33
N ALA A 39 -7.70 -12.92 1.49
CA ALA A 39 -7.59 -14.35 1.73
C ALA A 39 -7.80 -14.66 3.22
N GLU A 40 -8.87 -15.38 3.52
CA GLU A 40 -9.20 -15.82 4.88
C GLU A 40 -8.11 -16.73 5.45
N GLY A 41 -7.73 -16.51 6.70
CA GLY A 41 -6.75 -17.32 7.44
C GLY A 41 -5.29 -17.16 6.99
N ARG A 42 -5.02 -16.38 5.93
CA ARG A 42 -3.66 -16.21 5.43
C ARG A 42 -2.80 -15.30 6.31
N LEU A 43 -3.41 -14.30 6.92
CA LEU A 43 -2.73 -13.41 7.86
C LEU A 43 -2.22 -14.19 9.08
N GLN A 44 -3.03 -15.11 9.64
CA GLN A 44 -2.65 -15.95 10.78
C GLN A 44 -1.50 -16.89 10.44
N GLN A 45 -1.46 -17.41 9.22
CA GLN A 45 -0.35 -18.24 8.75
C GLN A 45 0.97 -17.47 8.62
N LEU A 46 0.91 -16.21 8.17
CA LEU A 46 2.09 -15.35 7.97
C LEU A 46 2.58 -14.69 9.27
N PHE A 47 1.67 -14.45 10.21
CA PHE A 47 1.93 -13.75 11.46
C PHE A 47 1.45 -14.55 12.68
N PRO A 48 1.92 -15.81 12.86
CA PRO A 48 1.47 -16.66 13.95
C PRO A 48 1.78 -16.07 15.34
N ASP A 49 2.82 -15.26 15.43
CA ASP A 49 3.22 -14.52 16.64
C ASP A 49 2.30 -13.33 17.00
N LEU A 50 1.38 -12.96 16.11
CA LEU A 50 0.43 -11.86 16.30
C LEU A 50 -1.02 -12.31 16.56
N ILE A 51 -1.33 -13.60 16.53
CA ILE A 51 -2.71 -14.14 16.63
C ILE A 51 -3.41 -13.62 17.89
N ASP A 52 -2.77 -13.69 19.04
CA ASP A 52 -3.33 -13.28 20.34
C ASP A 52 -2.81 -11.92 20.81
N SER A 53 -2.14 -11.18 19.92
CA SER A 53 -1.57 -9.88 20.28
C SER A 53 -2.65 -8.80 20.40
N PRO A 54 -2.78 -8.11 21.54
CA PRO A 54 -3.68 -6.96 21.65
C PRO A 54 -3.27 -5.79 20.74
N ALA A 55 -2.05 -5.81 20.22
CA ALA A 55 -1.54 -4.82 19.28
C ALA A 55 -1.81 -5.16 17.80
N CYS A 56 -2.49 -6.27 17.51
CA CYS A 56 -2.80 -6.65 16.13
C CYS A 56 -4.27 -6.96 15.94
N PHE A 57 -4.80 -6.51 14.82
CA PHE A 57 -6.10 -6.87 14.29
C PHE A 57 -5.94 -7.47 12.89
N PHE A 58 -6.31 -8.72 12.72
CA PHE A 58 -6.43 -9.36 11.42
C PHE A 58 -7.81 -9.09 10.83
N ALA A 59 -7.84 -8.27 9.80
CA ALA A 59 -9.03 -7.99 9.00
C ALA A 59 -9.03 -8.93 7.79
N ASP A 60 -9.42 -10.18 8.02
CA ASP A 60 -9.56 -11.19 6.96
C ASP A 60 -10.78 -10.92 6.08
N SER A 61 -10.77 -11.47 4.87
CA SER A 61 -11.87 -11.41 3.90
C SER A 61 -12.25 -9.97 3.49
N VAL A 62 -11.32 -9.02 3.58
CA VAL A 62 -11.53 -7.64 3.16
C VAL A 62 -11.32 -7.51 1.65
N ASP A 63 -12.42 -7.28 0.91
CA ASP A 63 -12.32 -6.89 -0.49
C ASP A 63 -12.09 -5.38 -0.59
N ILE A 64 -10.87 -4.98 -0.92
CA ILE A 64 -10.47 -3.58 -1.06
C ILE A 64 -11.12 -2.86 -2.25
N THR A 65 -11.82 -3.58 -3.13
CA THR A 65 -12.59 -3.01 -4.24
C THR A 65 -14.07 -2.79 -3.89
N ASP A 66 -14.49 -3.25 -2.69
CA ASP A 66 -15.82 -3.03 -2.12
C ASP A 66 -15.77 -2.00 -0.99
N ALA A 67 -16.48 -0.89 -1.16
CA ALA A 67 -16.50 0.21 -0.21
C ALA A 67 -17.06 -0.22 1.17
N ALA A 68 -18.12 -1.02 1.21
CA ALA A 68 -18.71 -1.46 2.46
C ALA A 68 -17.76 -2.37 3.26
N SER A 69 -17.03 -3.25 2.59
CA SER A 69 -16.00 -4.10 3.20
C SER A 69 -14.89 -3.27 3.85
N VAL A 70 -14.42 -2.22 3.15
CA VAL A 70 -13.35 -1.35 3.65
C VAL A 70 -13.83 -0.43 4.78
N GLU A 71 -15.05 0.11 4.69
CA GLU A 71 -15.65 0.90 5.77
C GLU A 71 -15.82 0.09 7.05
N ALA A 72 -16.28 -1.17 6.93
CA ALA A 72 -16.39 -2.08 8.06
C ALA A 72 -15.01 -2.35 8.73
N MET A 73 -13.97 -2.59 7.94
CA MET A 73 -12.60 -2.77 8.42
C MET A 73 -12.09 -1.52 9.16
N ALA A 74 -12.30 -0.33 8.58
CA ALA A 74 -11.89 0.93 9.20
C ALA A 74 -12.64 1.18 10.53
N GLY A 75 -13.96 0.95 10.55
CA GLY A 75 -14.78 1.06 11.75
C GLY A 75 -14.34 0.11 12.86
N GLU A 76 -14.04 -1.15 12.52
CA GLU A 76 -13.55 -2.14 13.49
C GLU A 76 -12.15 -1.76 14.01
N THR A 77 -11.28 -1.19 13.18
CA THR A 77 -9.98 -0.67 13.60
C THR A 77 -10.14 0.44 14.64
N ILE A 78 -11.05 1.38 14.40
CA ILE A 78 -11.37 2.45 15.37
C ILE A 78 -11.99 1.89 16.65
N ARG A 79 -12.87 0.91 16.55
CA ARG A 79 -13.48 0.28 17.72
C ARG A 79 -12.45 -0.39 18.63
N ARG A 80 -11.41 -1.01 18.05
CA ARG A 80 -10.35 -1.71 18.79
C ARG A 80 -9.30 -0.80 19.36
N PHE A 81 -8.85 0.17 18.57
CA PHE A 81 -7.66 0.96 18.91
C PHE A 81 -7.96 2.43 19.22
N GLY A 82 -9.17 2.91 18.93
CA GLY A 82 -9.60 4.29 19.18
C GLY A 82 -9.09 5.32 18.18
N ARG A 83 -8.16 4.94 17.28
CA ARG A 83 -7.51 5.85 16.32
C ARG A 83 -6.98 5.11 15.10
N ILE A 84 -6.63 5.86 14.06
CA ILE A 84 -5.81 5.43 12.92
C ILE A 84 -4.76 6.52 12.69
N ASP A 85 -3.47 6.16 12.64
CA ASP A 85 -2.39 7.13 12.43
C ASP A 85 -1.82 7.07 11.03
N ALA A 86 -1.79 5.89 10.42
CA ALA A 86 -1.38 5.77 9.04
C ALA A 86 -2.19 4.72 8.25
N LEU A 87 -2.35 5.00 6.95
CA LEU A 87 -2.84 4.05 5.95
C LEU A 87 -1.72 3.73 4.96
N ILE A 88 -1.38 2.46 4.82
CA ILE A 88 -0.40 1.99 3.86
C ILE A 88 -1.11 1.13 2.81
N ASN A 89 -1.25 1.64 1.61
CA ASN A 89 -1.90 0.96 0.49
C ASN A 89 -0.87 0.13 -0.28
N THR A 90 -0.65 -1.13 0.16
CA THR A 90 0.23 -2.06 -0.54
C THR A 90 -0.51 -3.01 -1.46
N ALA A 91 -1.84 -3.11 -1.33
CA ALA A 91 -2.64 -3.94 -2.21
C ALA A 91 -2.56 -3.47 -3.67
N GLY A 92 -2.43 -4.42 -4.56
CA GLY A 92 -2.33 -4.16 -5.98
C GLY A 92 -1.89 -5.41 -6.75
N GLY A 93 -1.85 -5.29 -8.07
CA GLY A 93 -1.47 -6.40 -8.92
C GLY A 93 -0.91 -5.94 -10.26
N TYR A 94 -0.37 -6.89 -10.99
CA TYR A 94 0.19 -6.70 -12.32
C TYR A 94 -0.44 -7.68 -13.30
N ARG A 95 -0.94 -7.16 -14.40
CA ARG A 95 -1.38 -7.94 -15.56
C ARG A 95 -1.02 -7.15 -16.81
N ALA A 96 -0.18 -7.74 -17.66
CA ALA A 96 0.35 -7.16 -18.87
C ALA A 96 0.79 -8.28 -19.83
N GLY A 97 1.34 -7.92 -21.00
CA GLY A 97 1.89 -8.88 -21.95
C GLY A 97 1.22 -8.86 -23.32
N THR A 98 0.15 -8.07 -23.49
CA THR A 98 -0.55 -7.93 -24.78
C THR A 98 -0.51 -6.47 -25.26
N PRO A 99 -0.37 -6.23 -26.58
CA PRO A 99 -0.49 -4.89 -27.15
C PRO A 99 -1.86 -4.27 -26.85
N LEU A 100 -1.93 -2.93 -26.81
CA LEU A 100 -3.15 -2.22 -26.45
C LEU A 100 -4.39 -2.68 -27.23
N HIS A 101 -4.28 -2.84 -28.54
CA HIS A 101 -5.39 -3.22 -29.42
C HIS A 101 -5.87 -4.67 -29.26
N GLU A 102 -5.08 -5.51 -28.56
CA GLU A 102 -5.41 -6.90 -28.22
C GLU A 102 -5.74 -7.09 -26.76
N THR A 103 -5.53 -6.03 -25.92
CA THR A 103 -5.80 -6.11 -24.48
C THR A 103 -7.31 -6.18 -24.23
N PRO A 104 -7.82 -7.24 -23.57
CA PRO A 104 -9.24 -7.34 -23.24
C PRO A 104 -9.68 -6.21 -22.31
N LEU A 105 -10.93 -5.71 -22.49
CA LEU A 105 -11.50 -4.68 -21.61
C LEU A 105 -11.54 -5.13 -20.13
N GLU A 106 -11.75 -6.42 -19.90
CA GLU A 106 -11.73 -7.01 -18.55
C GLU A 106 -10.35 -6.85 -17.86
N THR A 107 -9.26 -6.84 -18.63
CA THR A 107 -7.91 -6.57 -18.10
C THR A 107 -7.78 -5.10 -17.71
N TRP A 108 -8.31 -4.18 -18.50
CA TRP A 108 -8.38 -2.77 -18.18
C TRP A 108 -9.18 -2.54 -16.90
N ASP A 109 -10.41 -3.04 -16.82
CA ASP A 109 -11.29 -2.88 -15.66
C ASP A 109 -10.66 -3.50 -14.41
N PHE A 110 -10.07 -4.68 -14.53
CA PHE A 110 -9.39 -5.35 -13.42
C PHE A 110 -8.21 -4.51 -12.89
N MET A 111 -7.37 -3.96 -13.77
CA MET A 111 -6.22 -3.17 -13.34
C MET A 111 -6.63 -1.85 -12.69
N LEU A 112 -7.62 -1.15 -13.25
CA LEU A 112 -8.14 0.09 -12.67
C LEU A 112 -8.81 -0.18 -11.32
N ASN A 113 -9.64 -1.22 -11.21
CA ASN A 113 -10.29 -1.59 -9.96
C ASN A 113 -9.28 -1.97 -8.88
N LEU A 114 -8.34 -2.86 -9.19
CA LEU A 114 -7.41 -3.39 -8.20
C LEU A 114 -6.36 -2.36 -7.75
N ASN A 115 -5.84 -1.52 -8.68
CA ASN A 115 -4.74 -0.62 -8.35
C ASN A 115 -5.19 0.81 -7.99
N ALA A 116 -6.15 1.38 -8.73
CA ALA A 116 -6.54 2.78 -8.56
C ALA A 116 -7.78 2.91 -7.66
N ARG A 117 -8.86 2.19 -7.98
CA ARG A 117 -10.11 2.29 -7.23
C ARG A 117 -9.94 1.82 -5.78
N SER A 118 -9.15 0.78 -5.53
CA SER A 118 -8.87 0.30 -4.17
C SER A 118 -8.19 1.37 -3.31
N VAL A 119 -7.20 2.09 -3.85
CA VAL A 119 -6.55 3.21 -3.15
C VAL A 119 -7.54 4.32 -2.85
N PHE A 120 -8.42 4.66 -3.81
CA PHE A 120 -9.48 5.64 -3.59
C PHE A 120 -10.42 5.20 -2.47
N ILE A 121 -10.93 3.97 -2.51
CA ILE A 121 -11.88 3.44 -1.51
C ILE A 121 -11.25 3.42 -0.11
N ALA A 122 -10.03 2.88 0.02
CA ALA A 122 -9.36 2.79 1.31
C ALA A 122 -9.07 4.18 1.89
N SER A 123 -8.61 5.12 1.05
CA SER A 123 -8.36 6.49 1.48
C SER A 123 -9.66 7.21 1.86
N HIS A 124 -10.72 7.07 1.06
CA HIS A 124 -12.04 7.64 1.34
C HIS A 124 -12.59 7.19 2.70
N ALA A 125 -12.49 5.89 3.00
CA ALA A 125 -12.98 5.34 4.26
C ALA A 125 -12.19 5.82 5.49
N ILE A 126 -10.91 6.20 5.33
CA ILE A 126 -10.02 6.50 6.46
C ILE A 126 -9.80 8.01 6.65
N ILE A 127 -9.79 8.82 5.60
CA ILE A 127 -9.46 10.26 5.66
C ILE A 127 -10.33 11.01 6.68
N HIS A 128 -11.60 10.69 6.83
CA HIS A 128 -12.47 11.38 7.78
C HIS A 128 -12.07 11.14 9.26
N TYR A 129 -11.40 10.03 9.58
CA TYR A 129 -10.81 9.79 10.91
C TYR A 129 -9.55 10.65 11.10
N LEU A 130 -8.68 10.69 10.09
CA LEU A 130 -7.47 11.52 10.12
C LEU A 130 -7.79 13.00 10.23
N LEU A 131 -8.81 13.47 9.50
CA LEU A 131 -9.29 14.86 9.59
C LEU A 131 -9.80 15.21 10.99
N ARG A 132 -10.53 14.31 11.65
CA ARG A 132 -10.96 14.53 13.03
C ARG A 132 -9.79 14.61 14.01
N GLN A 133 -8.72 13.85 13.73
CA GLN A 133 -7.50 13.84 14.53
C GLN A 133 -6.57 15.02 14.22
N GLN A 134 -6.75 15.73 13.08
CA GLN A 134 -5.84 16.74 12.54
C GLN A 134 -4.40 16.22 12.44
N SER A 135 -4.25 14.95 12.13
CA SER A 135 -2.96 14.26 12.01
C SER A 135 -3.13 12.95 11.28
N GLY A 136 -2.16 12.59 10.46
CA GLY A 136 -2.14 11.28 9.81
C GLY A 136 -1.13 11.17 8.67
N LYS A 137 -0.94 9.95 8.22
CA LYS A 137 -0.07 9.64 7.08
C LYS A 137 -0.77 8.67 6.12
N ILE A 138 -0.64 8.90 4.84
CA ILE A 138 -1.07 7.97 3.80
C ILE A 138 0.12 7.69 2.88
N VAL A 139 0.48 6.43 2.73
CA VAL A 139 1.54 6.01 1.80
C VAL A 139 0.97 5.02 0.80
N ASN A 140 0.99 5.39 -0.47
CA ASN A 140 0.51 4.56 -1.56
C ASN A 140 1.66 3.87 -2.30
N VAL A 141 1.41 2.66 -2.80
CA VAL A 141 2.37 1.95 -3.66
C VAL A 141 1.94 2.08 -5.12
N ALA A 142 2.62 2.97 -5.85
CA ALA A 142 2.46 3.12 -7.28
C ALA A 142 3.45 2.19 -8.04
N SER A 143 4.19 2.68 -9.01
CA SER A 143 5.21 1.94 -9.79
C SER A 143 6.02 2.93 -10.62
N ARG A 144 7.23 2.53 -11.05
CA ARG A 144 7.97 3.24 -12.10
C ARG A 144 7.13 3.42 -13.38
N ALA A 145 6.29 2.43 -13.71
CA ALA A 145 5.37 2.47 -14.85
C ALA A 145 4.30 3.58 -14.77
N ALA A 146 4.16 4.25 -13.62
CA ALA A 146 3.31 5.43 -13.48
C ALA A 146 3.90 6.69 -14.13
N LEU A 147 5.22 6.77 -14.29
CA LEU A 147 5.93 7.89 -14.90
C LEU A 147 6.19 7.69 -16.39
N VAL A 148 6.49 6.46 -16.78
CA VAL A 148 6.78 6.08 -18.17
C VAL A 148 6.04 4.78 -18.46
N GLY A 149 5.18 4.80 -19.49
CA GLY A 149 4.42 3.62 -19.89
C GLY A 149 5.32 2.59 -20.58
N ASP A 150 5.15 1.33 -20.19
CA ASP A 150 5.84 0.21 -20.81
C ASP A 150 4.99 -0.39 -21.95
N ALA A 151 5.64 -0.91 -23.00
CA ALA A 151 4.98 -1.65 -24.06
C ALA A 151 4.21 -2.85 -23.48
N ASN A 152 3.04 -3.15 -24.01
CA ASN A 152 2.17 -4.24 -23.59
C ASN A 152 1.65 -4.15 -22.13
N ALA A 153 1.73 -2.99 -21.50
CA ALA A 153 1.32 -2.77 -20.11
C ALA A 153 0.41 -1.55 -19.92
N ALA A 154 -0.35 -1.17 -20.95
CA ALA A 154 -1.12 0.08 -20.97
C ALA A 154 -2.10 0.19 -19.78
N ALA A 155 -2.89 -0.86 -19.50
CA ALA A 155 -3.85 -0.86 -18.39
C ALA A 155 -3.15 -0.75 -17.03
N TYR A 156 -2.04 -1.44 -16.83
CA TYR A 156 -1.24 -1.36 -15.61
C TYR A 156 -0.64 0.04 -15.42
N SER A 157 0.05 0.57 -16.46
CA SER A 157 0.67 1.89 -16.41
C SER A 157 -0.37 2.99 -16.12
N ALA A 158 -1.52 2.95 -16.80
CA ALA A 158 -2.63 3.87 -16.56
C ALA A 158 -3.13 3.79 -15.11
N SER A 159 -3.33 2.56 -14.59
CA SER A 159 -3.80 2.36 -13.22
C SER A 159 -2.82 2.90 -12.16
N LYS A 160 -1.51 2.73 -12.39
CA LYS A 160 -0.47 3.23 -11.47
C LYS A 160 -0.24 4.74 -11.62
N SER A 161 -0.44 5.32 -12.82
CA SER A 161 -0.47 6.78 -13.01
C SER A 161 -1.63 7.42 -12.25
N ALA A 162 -2.80 6.77 -12.21
CA ALA A 162 -3.94 7.23 -11.42
C ALA A 162 -3.61 7.28 -9.91
N VAL A 163 -2.86 6.32 -9.38
CA VAL A 163 -2.41 6.32 -7.97
C VAL A 163 -1.54 7.55 -7.66
N VAL A 164 -0.64 7.94 -8.58
CA VAL A 164 0.18 9.15 -8.40
C VAL A 164 -0.72 10.40 -8.37
N ARG A 165 -1.66 10.54 -9.30
CA ARG A 165 -2.57 11.70 -9.32
C ARG A 165 -3.48 11.75 -8.09
N LEU A 166 -4.00 10.61 -7.63
CA LEU A 166 -4.75 10.53 -6.38
C LEU A 166 -3.90 10.98 -5.17
N THR A 167 -2.63 10.56 -5.12
CA THR A 167 -1.70 10.97 -4.06
C THR A 167 -1.51 12.48 -4.03
N GLU A 168 -1.26 13.09 -5.17
CA GLU A 168 -1.07 14.55 -5.28
C GLU A 168 -2.33 15.32 -4.90
N SER A 169 -3.51 14.87 -5.38
CA SER A 169 -4.80 15.50 -5.08
C SER A 169 -5.10 15.45 -3.59
N MET A 170 -5.03 14.25 -2.98
CA MET A 170 -5.25 14.09 -1.54
C MET A 170 -4.23 14.91 -0.72
N SER A 171 -2.98 14.97 -1.16
CA SER A 171 -1.97 15.78 -0.49
C SER A 171 -2.30 17.26 -0.52
N ALA A 172 -2.76 17.79 -1.67
CA ALA A 172 -3.17 19.20 -1.79
C ALA A 172 -4.35 19.54 -0.88
N GLU A 173 -5.29 18.60 -0.73
CA GLU A 173 -6.48 18.76 0.12
C GLU A 173 -6.16 18.67 1.62
N LEU A 174 -5.18 17.84 2.01
CA LEU A 174 -5.02 17.38 3.39
C LEU A 174 -3.81 17.99 4.13
N LYS A 175 -2.86 18.60 3.43
CA LYS A 175 -1.61 19.14 4.02
C LYS A 175 -1.85 20.16 5.14
N ASP A 176 -2.87 21.01 5.01
CA ASP A 176 -3.20 22.03 6.00
C ASP A 176 -3.93 21.46 7.23
N HIS A 177 -4.28 20.17 7.19
CA HIS A 177 -4.87 19.40 8.30
C HIS A 177 -3.85 18.51 9.01
N GLY A 178 -2.54 18.70 8.80
CA GLY A 178 -1.50 17.90 9.43
C GLY A 178 -1.42 16.47 8.88
N ILE A 179 -1.95 16.21 7.68
CA ILE A 179 -1.96 14.89 7.05
C ILE A 179 -1.00 14.87 5.86
N ASN A 180 -0.01 13.96 5.89
CA ASN A 180 0.89 13.75 4.76
C ASN A 180 0.38 12.62 3.87
N VAL A 181 0.35 12.87 2.56
CA VAL A 181 0.02 11.85 1.57
C VAL A 181 1.15 11.78 0.54
N ASN A 182 1.78 10.61 0.43
CA ASN A 182 2.89 10.38 -0.48
C ASN A 182 2.76 9.01 -1.15
N CYS A 183 3.52 8.74 -2.20
CA CYS A 183 3.62 7.40 -2.76
C CYS A 183 5.07 7.01 -3.05
N VAL A 184 5.31 5.70 -3.08
CA VAL A 184 6.56 5.11 -3.56
C VAL A 184 6.36 4.58 -4.98
N LEU A 185 7.42 4.68 -5.78
CA LEU A 185 7.48 4.17 -7.15
C LEU A 185 8.52 3.05 -7.20
N PRO A 186 8.16 1.80 -6.87
CA PRO A 186 9.10 0.70 -6.98
C PRO A 186 9.53 0.45 -8.43
N GLY A 187 10.78 0.01 -8.62
CA GLY A 187 11.18 -0.79 -9.76
C GLY A 187 10.64 -2.22 -9.61
N ILE A 188 11.40 -3.20 -10.12
CA ILE A 188 11.02 -4.62 -9.93
C ILE A 188 11.32 -5.00 -8.48
N ILE A 189 10.28 -5.47 -7.77
CA ILE A 189 10.43 -5.95 -6.40
C ILE A 189 10.89 -7.41 -6.43
N ASN A 190 11.87 -7.75 -5.61
CA ASN A 190 12.41 -9.09 -5.50
C ASN A 190 11.44 -10.03 -4.78
N THR A 191 10.50 -10.61 -5.52
CA THR A 191 9.47 -11.52 -5.01
C THR A 191 9.58 -12.88 -5.69
N PRO A 192 9.10 -13.98 -5.06
CA PRO A 192 9.08 -15.30 -5.68
C PRO A 192 8.38 -15.31 -7.04
N SER A 193 7.25 -14.60 -7.17
CA SER A 193 6.49 -14.53 -8.42
C SER A 193 7.25 -13.80 -9.54
N ASN A 194 7.96 -12.72 -9.22
CA ASN A 194 8.78 -11.99 -10.20
C ASN A 194 10.01 -12.82 -10.61
N ARG A 195 10.64 -13.52 -9.67
CA ARG A 195 11.73 -14.46 -10.00
C ARG A 195 11.26 -15.56 -10.94
N GLN A 196 10.08 -16.11 -10.69
CA GLN A 196 9.50 -17.15 -11.56
C GLN A 196 9.15 -16.62 -12.96
N ALA A 197 8.66 -15.37 -13.05
CA ALA A 197 8.32 -14.73 -14.32
C ALA A 197 9.56 -14.32 -15.13
N MET A 198 10.69 -14.06 -14.48
CA MET A 198 11.93 -13.58 -15.10
C MET A 198 13.13 -14.36 -14.53
N PRO A 199 13.25 -15.69 -14.82
CA PRO A 199 14.26 -16.56 -14.20
C PRO A 199 15.71 -16.18 -14.58
N ASP A 200 15.90 -15.64 -15.78
CA ASP A 200 17.22 -15.29 -16.32
C ASP A 200 17.67 -13.85 -15.97
N ALA A 201 16.85 -13.09 -15.24
CA ALA A 201 17.22 -11.73 -14.85
C ALA A 201 18.19 -11.71 -13.66
N ASP A 202 19.02 -10.66 -13.61
CA ASP A 202 19.86 -10.43 -12.43
C ASP A 202 19.03 -9.88 -11.26
N HIS A 203 18.52 -10.80 -10.44
CA HIS A 203 17.66 -10.48 -9.30
C HIS A 203 18.37 -9.64 -8.23
N SER A 204 19.72 -9.61 -8.20
CA SER A 204 20.48 -8.79 -7.25
C SER A 204 20.30 -7.28 -7.48
N ARG A 205 19.79 -6.89 -8.65
CA ARG A 205 19.51 -5.50 -9.01
C ARG A 205 18.13 -5.03 -8.57
N TRP A 206 17.24 -5.95 -8.20
CA TRP A 206 15.86 -5.65 -7.83
C TRP A 206 15.75 -5.05 -6.43
N VAL A 207 14.60 -4.48 -6.13
CA VAL A 207 14.31 -3.91 -4.83
C VAL A 207 13.88 -5.00 -3.87
N GLU A 208 14.58 -5.18 -2.77
CA GLU A 208 14.13 -6.07 -1.70
C GLU A 208 12.87 -5.49 -1.04
N PRO A 209 11.85 -6.34 -0.72
CA PRO A 209 10.65 -5.89 -0.03
C PRO A 209 10.96 -5.13 1.27
N GLU A 210 11.97 -5.55 2.01
CA GLU A 210 12.41 -4.93 3.27
C GLU A 210 12.97 -3.53 3.04
N ALA A 211 13.79 -3.33 2.00
CA ALA A 211 14.32 -2.02 1.65
C ALA A 211 13.21 -1.04 1.23
N LEU A 212 12.18 -1.55 0.54
CA LEU A 212 11.01 -0.74 0.22
C LEU A 212 10.16 -0.44 1.45
N ALA A 213 10.05 -1.39 2.40
CA ALA A 213 9.37 -1.19 3.67
C ALA A 213 10.05 -0.08 4.50
N ASP A 214 11.39 -0.01 4.52
CA ASP A 214 12.14 1.06 5.21
C ASP A 214 11.79 2.45 4.67
N VAL A 215 11.65 2.58 3.35
CA VAL A 215 11.22 3.83 2.70
C VAL A 215 9.77 4.17 3.07
N ILE A 216 8.88 3.18 3.13
CA ILE A 216 7.48 3.38 3.55
C ILE A 216 7.42 3.82 5.02
N LEU A 217 8.21 3.21 5.92
CA LEU A 217 8.32 3.64 7.31
C LEU A 217 8.79 5.10 7.41
N PHE A 218 9.82 5.47 6.64
CA PHE A 218 10.28 6.87 6.59
C PHE A 218 9.15 7.81 6.20
N LEU A 219 8.42 7.52 5.12
CA LEU A 219 7.31 8.38 4.65
C LEU A 219 6.14 8.44 5.64
N ALA A 220 5.94 7.38 6.43
CA ALA A 220 4.92 7.34 7.49
C ALA A 220 5.37 7.99 8.80
N SER A 221 6.66 8.31 8.95
CA SER A 221 7.22 8.90 10.18
C SER A 221 7.16 10.43 10.18
N ASP A 222 7.41 11.03 11.34
CA ASP A 222 7.54 12.48 11.48
C ASP A 222 8.82 13.04 10.82
N ALA A 223 9.78 12.19 10.48
CA ALA A 223 10.95 12.61 9.70
C ALA A 223 10.55 13.10 8.29
N ALA A 224 9.42 12.59 7.75
CA ALA A 224 8.87 12.99 6.46
C ALA A 224 7.79 14.08 6.55
N ARG A 225 7.62 14.77 7.71
CA ARG A 225 6.55 15.76 7.93
C ARG A 225 6.50 16.90 6.92
N ALA A 226 7.62 17.22 6.28
CA ALA A 226 7.70 18.27 5.26
C ALA A 226 7.52 17.74 3.82
N ILE A 227 7.26 16.44 3.65
CA ILE A 227 7.10 15.81 2.34
C ILE A 227 5.60 15.64 2.05
N HIS A 228 5.12 16.28 1.00
CA HIS A 228 3.70 16.28 0.63
C HIS A 228 3.55 16.06 -0.87
N GLY A 229 2.75 15.08 -1.28
CA GLY A 229 2.45 14.76 -2.67
C GLY A 229 3.62 14.16 -3.45
N ALA A 230 4.64 13.69 -2.76
CA ALA A 230 5.81 13.12 -3.42
C ALA A 230 5.52 11.74 -4.01
N ALA A 231 6.02 11.54 -5.23
CA ALA A 231 6.12 10.24 -5.87
C ALA A 231 7.61 9.82 -5.84
N LEU A 232 7.99 9.05 -4.82
CA LEU A 232 9.39 8.75 -4.51
C LEU A 232 9.90 7.50 -5.25
N PRO A 233 10.87 7.63 -6.16
CA PRO A 233 11.47 6.48 -6.85
C PRO A 233 12.24 5.57 -5.89
N VAL A 234 11.98 4.26 -5.97
CA VAL A 234 12.69 3.21 -5.23
C VAL A 234 13.02 2.08 -6.20
N TYR A 235 14.06 2.26 -7.00
CA TYR A 235 14.32 1.41 -8.15
C TYR A 235 15.37 0.31 -7.88
N GLY A 236 16.06 0.36 -6.75
CA GLY A 236 17.24 -0.48 -6.55
C GLY A 236 18.32 -0.11 -7.55
N ARG A 237 18.77 -1.11 -8.30
CA ARG A 237 19.73 -0.95 -9.42
C ARG A 237 19.11 -1.37 -10.76
N SER A 238 17.76 -1.49 -10.82
CA SER A 238 17.02 -1.92 -12.03
C SER A 238 16.58 -0.74 -12.90
#